data_34886d382c47f2332044e2f7c7df81de
#
_entry.id   34886d382c47f2332044e2f7c7df81de
#
_cell.length_a   1.000
_cell.length_b   1.000
_cell.length_c   1.000
_cell.angle_alpha   90.00
_cell.angle_beta   90.00
_cell.angle_gamma   90.00
#
_symmetry.space_group_name_H-M   'P 1'
#
loop_
_entity.id
_entity.type
_entity.pdbx_description
1 polymer ?
#
loop_
_entity_poly.entity_id
_entity_poly.type
_entity_poly.pdbx_seq_one_letter_code
_entity_poly.pdbx_strand_id
1 'polypeptide(L)'
;PKNVKLYDNVDALLQTGFSQTHNISVEGGTEKISVRGSASLVKQDGIVKTTSYDKLNLGLSGKAEVTKWLNFDATLSFTKSENVKSSKGTGGPLYRALHWPLTDDMSNYLDPDGVQMRLPDLYPDTDLLNPLYALYKNRNFDKTRRMITSVNINITPTKNTYIRAGFGWDYSTSRYEYFVHPYYANRASASYGEGGSVNISKYDLLDKSINVLAGYNNEWGKFTFSAQVGYRQQENNRENISTYGSKFKVIDFYSISNCDPSTIITRTNTSKRRIQAISAQAEFGYNNMAFLTVRMRNDWSSTLPKNNNSYFYP
;
A
#
# COMPACT_ATOMS: atom_id res chain seq x y z
N PRO A 1 -32.81 34.49 -30.08
CA PRO A 1 -32.09 33.51 -29.26
C PRO A 1 -32.39 33.84 -27.80
N LYS A 2 -33.06 32.96 -27.08
CA LYS A 2 -33.22 33.07 -25.63
C LYS A 2 -31.83 32.95 -25.02
N ASN A 3 -31.47 33.89 -24.13
CA ASN A 3 -30.26 33.74 -23.33
C ASN A 3 -30.34 32.49 -22.49
N VAL A 4 -29.67 31.42 -22.90
CA VAL A 4 -29.60 30.17 -22.16
C VAL A 4 -28.48 30.32 -21.14
N LYS A 5 -28.77 30.11 -19.86
CA LYS A 5 -27.76 30.08 -18.79
C LYS A 5 -26.88 28.85 -18.98
N LEU A 6 -25.56 29.03 -18.96
CA LEU A 6 -24.59 27.94 -18.98
C LEU A 6 -23.96 27.79 -17.59
N TYR A 7 -23.67 26.55 -17.22
CA TYR A 7 -23.12 26.17 -15.93
C TYR A 7 -21.74 25.54 -16.10
N ASP A 8 -20.81 25.88 -15.22
CA ASP A 8 -19.53 25.19 -15.11
C ASP A 8 -19.64 23.98 -14.21
N ASN A 9 -20.06 22.86 -14.80
CA ASN A 9 -20.30 21.63 -14.09
C ASN A 9 -18.99 20.94 -13.63
N VAL A 10 -17.86 21.26 -14.24
CA VAL A 10 -16.54 20.75 -13.79
C VAL A 10 -16.12 21.45 -12.52
N ASP A 11 -16.24 22.77 -12.45
CA ASP A 11 -15.95 23.55 -11.24
C ASP A 11 -16.80 23.13 -10.06
N ALA A 12 -18.05 22.75 -10.31
CA ALA A 12 -18.95 22.23 -9.27
C ALA A 12 -18.39 20.99 -8.52
N LEU A 13 -17.49 20.21 -9.15
CA LEU A 13 -16.81 19.06 -8.51
C LEU A 13 -15.60 19.47 -7.69
N LEU A 14 -15.03 20.64 -7.99
CA LEU A 14 -13.70 21.00 -7.49
C LEU A 14 -13.81 21.85 -6.22
N GLN A 15 -12.74 21.84 -5.46
CA GLN A 15 -12.50 22.70 -4.31
C GLN A 15 -11.02 23.03 -4.23
N THR A 16 -10.67 24.08 -3.50
CA THR A 16 -9.27 24.32 -3.16
C THR A 16 -8.78 23.23 -2.23
N GLY A 17 -7.80 22.45 -2.70
CA GLY A 17 -7.14 21.45 -1.88
C GLY A 17 -6.17 22.13 -0.90
N PHE A 18 -6.12 21.61 0.33
CA PHE A 18 -5.19 22.09 1.35
C PHE A 18 -4.37 20.91 1.87
N SER A 19 -3.06 21.11 2.01
CA SER A 19 -2.16 20.08 2.54
C SER A 19 -1.26 20.66 3.62
N GLN A 20 -1.14 19.95 4.73
CA GLN A 20 -0.23 20.29 5.81
C GLN A 20 0.56 19.06 6.25
N THR A 21 1.84 19.27 6.53
CA THR A 21 2.75 18.25 7.01
C THR A 21 3.48 18.76 8.25
N HIS A 22 3.39 18.01 9.34
CA HIS A 22 4.08 18.29 10.59
C HIS A 22 5.05 17.17 10.88
N ASN A 23 6.32 17.52 11.12
CA ASN A 23 7.37 16.57 11.45
C ASN A 23 8.07 17.00 12.73
N ILE A 24 8.27 16.03 13.62
CA ILE A 24 9.09 16.18 14.81
C ILE A 24 10.04 14.99 14.91
N SER A 25 11.27 15.25 15.29
CA SER A 25 12.22 14.19 15.61
C SER A 25 13.10 14.61 16.78
N VAL A 26 13.43 13.64 17.61
CA VAL A 26 14.34 13.80 18.75
C VAL A 26 15.40 12.72 18.63
N GLU A 27 16.66 13.12 18.76
CA GLU A 27 17.79 12.22 18.73
C GLU A 27 18.69 12.49 19.94
N GLY A 28 19.19 11.43 20.54
CA GLY A 28 20.09 11.52 21.67
C GLY A 28 20.97 10.27 21.74
N GLY A 29 22.07 10.39 22.47
CA GLY A 29 22.96 9.26 22.61
C GLY A 29 24.33 9.63 23.20
N THR A 30 25.21 8.67 23.13
CA THR A 30 26.64 8.75 23.48
C THR A 30 27.45 8.33 22.28
N GLU A 31 28.78 8.29 22.38
CA GLU A 31 29.64 7.75 21.34
C GLU A 31 29.32 6.30 20.95
N LYS A 32 28.75 5.52 21.90
CA LYS A 32 28.47 4.08 21.70
C LYS A 32 27.01 3.78 21.43
N ILE A 33 26.09 4.66 21.79
CA ILE A 33 24.64 4.43 21.70
C ILE A 33 24.01 5.68 21.12
N SER A 34 23.21 5.52 20.09
CA SER A 34 22.33 6.57 19.59
C SER A 34 20.92 6.05 19.43
N VAL A 35 19.94 6.88 19.78
CA VAL A 35 18.51 6.61 19.63
C VAL A 35 17.85 7.82 19.00
N ARG A 36 16.98 7.58 18.01
CA ARG A 36 16.16 8.60 17.37
C ARG A 36 14.71 8.18 17.35
N GLY A 37 13.86 9.05 17.85
CA GLY A 37 12.41 8.97 17.70
C GLY A 37 11.91 10.04 16.72
N SER A 38 10.93 9.71 15.89
CA SER A 38 10.30 10.65 14.96
C SER A 38 8.80 10.43 14.83
N ALA A 39 8.06 11.51 14.60
CA ALA A 39 6.66 11.48 14.26
C ALA A 39 6.40 12.42 13.09
N SER A 40 5.57 11.99 12.14
CA SER A 40 5.14 12.79 11.00
C SER A 40 3.64 12.64 10.81
N LEU A 41 2.94 13.77 10.72
CA LEU A 41 1.51 13.85 10.44
C LEU A 41 1.31 14.58 9.11
N VAL A 42 0.57 13.96 8.19
CA VAL A 42 0.11 14.56 6.96
C VAL A 42 -1.41 14.61 6.99
N LYS A 43 -1.98 15.78 6.71
CA LYS A 43 -3.41 15.95 6.45
C LYS A 43 -3.57 16.66 5.12
N GLN A 44 -4.41 16.14 4.25
CA GLN A 44 -4.61 16.66 2.92
C GLN A 44 -6.07 16.55 2.51
N ASP A 45 -6.67 17.68 2.17
CA ASP A 45 -7.93 17.72 1.43
C ASP A 45 -7.64 17.68 -0.06
N GLY A 46 -8.36 16.85 -0.79
CA GLY A 46 -8.21 16.72 -2.24
C GLY A 46 -8.85 17.87 -3.01
N ILE A 47 -8.44 18.05 -4.25
CA ILE A 47 -9.05 19.04 -5.17
C ILE A 47 -10.46 18.63 -5.64
N VAL A 48 -10.80 17.33 -5.57
CA VAL A 48 -12.15 16.83 -5.78
C VAL A 48 -12.87 16.85 -4.44
N LYS A 49 -14.06 17.43 -4.38
CA LYS A 49 -14.88 17.49 -3.15
C LYS A 49 -14.99 16.10 -2.50
N THR A 50 -15.06 16.05 -1.18
CA THR A 50 -15.16 14.84 -0.35
C THR A 50 -13.94 13.92 -0.33
N THR A 51 -12.88 14.20 -1.08
CA THR A 51 -11.66 13.38 -1.05
C THR A 51 -10.64 13.92 -0.06
N SER A 52 -9.99 13.01 0.68
CA SER A 52 -8.96 13.38 1.66
C SER A 52 -7.92 12.29 1.83
N TYR A 53 -6.75 12.67 2.36
CA TYR A 53 -5.69 11.74 2.72
C TYR A 53 -5.06 12.14 4.05
N ASP A 54 -5.17 11.26 5.03
CA ASP A 54 -4.55 11.40 6.34
C ASP A 54 -3.46 10.33 6.52
N LYS A 55 -2.29 10.71 7.07
CA LYS A 55 -1.21 9.78 7.34
C LYS A 55 -0.47 10.15 8.63
N LEU A 56 -0.27 9.17 9.48
CA LEU A 56 0.61 9.23 10.64
C LEU A 56 1.77 8.24 10.43
N ASN A 57 3.01 8.73 10.57
CA ASN A 57 4.19 7.90 10.66
C ASN A 57 4.84 8.09 12.01
N LEU A 58 5.21 6.97 12.66
CA LEU A 58 6.05 6.94 13.85
C LEU A 58 7.29 6.13 13.53
N GLY A 59 8.45 6.67 13.87
CA GLY A 59 9.74 6.02 13.65
C GLY A 59 10.55 5.96 14.94
N LEU A 60 11.17 4.82 15.17
CA LEU A 60 12.17 4.61 16.22
C LEU A 60 13.37 3.92 15.57
N SER A 61 14.55 4.45 15.79
CA SER A 61 15.79 3.81 15.37
C SER A 61 16.85 3.93 16.44
N GLY A 62 17.70 2.93 16.52
CA GLY A 62 18.80 2.92 17.48
C GLY A 62 20.00 2.15 16.94
N LYS A 63 21.19 2.58 17.40
CA LYS A 63 22.46 1.89 17.18
C LYS A 63 23.15 1.76 18.52
N ALA A 64 23.80 0.63 18.73
CA ALA A 64 24.61 0.39 19.90
C ALA A 64 25.91 -0.35 19.54
N GLU A 65 27.03 0.19 19.99
CA GLU A 65 28.31 -0.53 20.08
C GLU A 65 28.36 -1.21 21.45
N VAL A 66 27.91 -2.47 21.49
CA VAL A 66 27.85 -3.25 22.74
C VAL A 66 29.23 -3.58 23.25
N THR A 67 30.12 -3.95 22.30
CA THR A 67 31.56 -4.15 22.53
C THR A 67 32.34 -3.72 21.28
N LYS A 68 33.65 -3.68 21.34
CA LYS A 68 34.51 -3.36 20.16
C LYS A 68 34.30 -4.32 18.99
N TRP A 69 33.75 -5.49 19.23
CA TRP A 69 33.51 -6.54 18.23
C TRP A 69 32.03 -6.82 17.95
N LEU A 70 31.09 -6.17 18.68
CA LEU A 70 29.63 -6.39 18.54
C LEU A 70 28.91 -5.07 18.41
N ASN A 71 28.31 -4.83 17.24
CA ASN A 71 27.46 -3.70 16.95
C ASN A 71 26.04 -4.19 16.61
N PHE A 72 25.06 -3.42 17.04
CA PHE A 72 23.65 -3.69 16.84
C PHE A 72 22.98 -2.43 16.32
N ASP A 73 22.12 -2.56 15.32
CA ASP A 73 21.20 -1.51 14.91
C ASP A 73 19.79 -2.05 14.69
N ALA A 74 18.80 -1.27 15.07
CA ALA A 74 17.41 -1.61 14.88
C ALA A 74 16.60 -0.39 14.41
N THR A 75 15.62 -0.66 13.57
CA THR A 75 14.61 0.34 13.16
C THR A 75 13.22 -0.23 13.30
N LEU A 76 12.29 0.61 13.75
CA LEU A 76 10.86 0.34 13.78
C LEU A 76 10.16 1.52 13.13
N SER A 77 9.31 1.26 12.16
CA SER A 77 8.45 2.25 11.53
C SER A 77 7.01 1.78 11.59
N PHE A 78 6.13 2.62 12.09
CA PHE A 78 4.69 2.40 12.07
C PHE A 78 4.02 3.47 11.23
N THR A 79 3.17 3.05 10.28
CA THR A 79 2.38 3.94 9.43
C THR A 79 0.91 3.60 9.58
N LYS A 80 0.08 4.61 9.80
CA LYS A 80 -1.38 4.55 9.66
C LYS A 80 -1.80 5.57 8.62
N SER A 81 -2.58 5.16 7.61
CA SER A 81 -3.16 6.07 6.63
C SER A 81 -4.62 5.78 6.38
N GLU A 82 -5.36 6.82 6.08
CA GLU A 82 -6.75 6.77 5.63
C GLU A 82 -6.87 7.63 4.37
N ASN A 83 -7.51 7.09 3.33
CA ASN A 83 -7.69 7.75 2.06
C ASN A 83 -9.16 7.65 1.66
N VAL A 84 -9.83 8.79 1.56
CA VAL A 84 -11.17 8.92 1.00
C VAL A 84 -11.03 9.26 -0.48
N LYS A 85 -11.53 8.38 -1.34
CA LYS A 85 -11.29 8.44 -2.80
C LYS A 85 -12.57 8.66 -3.57
N SER A 86 -12.46 9.31 -4.72
CA SER A 86 -13.47 9.26 -5.77
C SER A 86 -13.21 8.11 -6.73
N SER A 87 -14.24 7.65 -7.43
CA SER A 87 -14.08 6.73 -8.56
C SER A 87 -13.27 7.37 -9.68
N LYS A 88 -12.56 6.55 -10.46
CA LYS A 88 -11.68 7.02 -11.57
C LYS A 88 -12.16 6.46 -12.92
N GLY A 89 -11.62 7.03 -14.01
CA GLY A 89 -11.91 6.62 -15.37
C GLY A 89 -13.31 7.00 -15.84
N THR A 90 -13.88 6.25 -16.77
CA THR A 90 -15.20 6.51 -17.39
C THR A 90 -16.36 6.47 -16.41
N GLY A 91 -16.22 5.74 -15.30
CA GLY A 91 -17.18 5.73 -14.19
C GLY A 91 -16.96 6.83 -13.15
N GLY A 92 -15.91 7.65 -13.31
CA GLY A 92 -15.52 8.68 -12.35
C GLY A 92 -16.31 9.98 -12.49
N PRO A 93 -16.33 10.80 -11.43
CA PRO A 93 -17.11 12.03 -11.41
C PRO A 93 -16.64 13.05 -12.45
N LEU A 94 -15.33 13.17 -12.68
CA LEU A 94 -14.81 14.13 -13.66
C LEU A 94 -15.26 13.77 -15.10
N TYR A 95 -15.17 12.50 -15.50
CA TYR A 95 -15.61 12.07 -16.81
C TYR A 95 -17.10 12.36 -17.00
N ARG A 96 -17.94 12.09 -16.00
CA ARG A 96 -19.37 12.34 -16.05
C ARG A 96 -19.71 13.82 -16.08
N ALA A 97 -18.99 14.67 -15.34
CA ALA A 97 -19.17 16.11 -15.38
C ALA A 97 -18.84 16.72 -16.74
N LEU A 98 -17.80 16.21 -17.42
CA LEU A 98 -17.45 16.63 -18.78
C LEU A 98 -18.51 16.26 -19.82
N HIS A 99 -19.34 15.26 -19.54
CA HIS A 99 -20.46 14.84 -20.40
C HIS A 99 -21.80 15.42 -19.93
N TRP A 100 -21.83 16.14 -18.79
CA TRP A 100 -23.05 16.76 -18.30
C TRP A 100 -23.42 17.95 -19.19
N PRO A 101 -24.69 18.12 -19.60
CA PRO A 101 -25.09 19.25 -20.43
C PRO A 101 -24.78 20.58 -19.76
N LEU A 102 -24.17 21.50 -20.51
CA LEU A 102 -23.84 22.84 -19.99
C LEU A 102 -25.09 23.68 -19.65
N THR A 103 -26.25 23.31 -20.14
CA THR A 103 -27.52 23.98 -19.88
C THR A 103 -28.25 23.48 -18.63
N ASP A 104 -27.72 22.41 -18.00
CA ASP A 104 -28.28 21.84 -16.79
C ASP A 104 -27.30 22.03 -15.62
N ASP A 105 -27.85 22.42 -14.45
CA ASP A 105 -27.07 22.64 -13.24
C ASP A 105 -26.86 21.33 -12.48
N MET A 106 -25.69 20.73 -12.63
CA MET A 106 -25.32 19.47 -11.97
C MET A 106 -25.35 19.58 -10.43
N SER A 107 -25.26 20.80 -9.86
CA SER A 107 -25.28 20.99 -8.41
C SER A 107 -26.62 20.64 -7.78
N ASN A 108 -27.70 20.63 -8.57
CA ASN A 108 -29.02 20.13 -8.18
C ASN A 108 -29.03 18.61 -8.21
N TYR A 109 -28.29 17.94 -7.35
CA TYR A 109 -28.11 16.49 -7.37
C TYR A 109 -29.14 15.71 -6.56
N LEU A 110 -29.98 16.38 -5.77
CA LEU A 110 -31.08 15.80 -4.97
C LEU A 110 -32.41 16.40 -5.37
N ASP A 111 -33.43 15.56 -5.45
CA ASP A 111 -34.81 16.00 -5.46
C ASP A 111 -35.32 16.31 -4.03
N PRO A 112 -36.56 16.83 -3.85
CA PRO A 112 -37.12 17.12 -2.53
C PRO A 112 -37.21 15.93 -1.59
N ASP A 113 -37.25 14.71 -2.13
CA ASP A 113 -37.35 13.45 -1.38
C ASP A 113 -35.98 12.87 -1.06
N GLY A 114 -34.87 13.57 -1.44
CA GLY A 114 -33.48 13.14 -1.22
C GLY A 114 -33.02 12.06 -2.20
N VAL A 115 -33.77 11.81 -3.26
CA VAL A 115 -33.38 10.89 -4.33
C VAL A 115 -32.51 11.62 -5.34
N GLN A 116 -31.72 10.86 -6.09
CA GLN A 116 -30.83 11.41 -7.09
C GLN A 116 -31.59 12.11 -8.22
N MET A 117 -31.32 13.41 -8.39
CA MET A 117 -31.71 14.13 -9.60
C MET A 117 -30.94 13.57 -10.79
N ARG A 118 -31.66 13.23 -11.84
CA ARG A 118 -31.10 12.74 -13.11
C ARG A 118 -31.41 13.75 -14.20
N LEU A 119 -30.69 13.66 -15.31
CA LEU A 119 -31.05 14.39 -16.49
C LEU A 119 -32.48 14.00 -16.91
N PRO A 120 -33.33 14.99 -17.24
CA PRO A 120 -34.66 14.71 -17.75
C PRO A 120 -34.58 13.78 -18.97
N ASP A 121 -35.66 13.10 -19.29
CA ASP A 121 -35.82 12.03 -20.28
C ASP A 121 -35.40 12.35 -21.74
N LEU A 122 -34.63 13.43 -21.96
CA LEU A 122 -34.04 13.79 -23.26
C LEU A 122 -32.99 12.78 -23.76
N TYR A 123 -32.48 11.93 -22.86
CA TYR A 123 -31.48 10.89 -23.16
C TYR A 123 -31.86 9.57 -22.50
N PRO A 124 -32.94 8.92 -22.94
CA PRO A 124 -33.48 7.71 -22.29
C PRO A 124 -32.47 6.54 -22.30
N ASP A 125 -31.52 6.53 -23.23
CA ASP A 125 -30.53 5.46 -23.39
C ASP A 125 -29.21 5.74 -22.68
N THR A 126 -29.00 6.95 -22.13
CA THR A 126 -27.78 7.32 -21.41
C THR A 126 -28.11 7.61 -19.97
N ASP A 127 -27.95 6.63 -19.11
CA ASP A 127 -28.01 6.83 -17.66
C ASP A 127 -26.80 7.64 -17.18
N LEU A 128 -26.83 8.94 -17.44
CA LEU A 128 -25.82 9.82 -16.90
C LEU A 128 -26.14 10.12 -15.43
N LEU A 129 -25.53 9.32 -14.56
CA LEU A 129 -25.67 9.48 -13.12
C LEU A 129 -25.02 10.78 -12.67
N ASN A 130 -25.67 11.53 -11.78
CA ASN A 130 -25.13 12.76 -11.25
C ASN A 130 -23.83 12.51 -10.47
N PRO A 131 -22.68 13.09 -10.89
CA PRO A 131 -21.40 12.82 -10.25
C PRO A 131 -21.31 13.39 -8.82
N LEU A 132 -22.00 14.47 -8.50
CA LEU A 132 -22.04 15.01 -7.13
C LEU A 132 -22.80 14.07 -6.20
N TYR A 133 -23.88 13.43 -6.68
CA TYR A 133 -24.56 12.42 -5.89
C TYR A 133 -23.62 11.28 -5.51
N ALA A 134 -22.83 10.80 -6.48
CA ALA A 134 -21.83 9.77 -6.23
C ALA A 134 -20.75 10.21 -5.21
N LEU A 135 -20.29 11.46 -5.28
CA LEU A 135 -19.29 11.99 -4.35
C LEU A 135 -19.84 12.11 -2.91
N TYR A 136 -21.08 12.53 -2.73
CA TYR A 136 -21.62 12.78 -1.40
C TYR A 136 -22.27 11.55 -0.76
N LYS A 137 -22.86 10.65 -1.56
CA LYS A 137 -23.64 9.51 -1.05
C LYS A 137 -22.89 8.18 -1.12
N ASN A 138 -22.06 7.96 -2.13
CA ASN A 138 -21.22 6.77 -2.17
C ASN A 138 -19.96 7.00 -1.30
N ARG A 139 -19.41 5.91 -0.74
CA ARG A 139 -18.23 5.97 0.12
C ARG A 139 -17.15 5.04 -0.43
N ASN A 140 -15.92 5.54 -0.50
CA ASN A 140 -14.78 4.79 -1.00
C ASN A 140 -13.58 5.07 -0.10
N PHE A 141 -13.28 4.15 0.81
CA PHE A 141 -12.24 4.28 1.80
C PHE A 141 -11.14 3.26 1.57
N ASP A 142 -9.93 3.69 1.90
CA ASP A 142 -8.76 2.83 1.96
C ASP A 142 -8.00 3.14 3.26
N LYS A 143 -7.98 2.19 4.19
CA LYS A 143 -7.35 2.33 5.49
C LYS A 143 -6.20 1.34 5.59
N THR A 144 -4.98 1.83 5.77
CA THR A 144 -3.79 1.00 5.86
C THR A 144 -3.08 1.21 7.18
N ARG A 145 -2.62 0.12 7.78
CA ARG A 145 -1.67 0.10 8.89
C ARG A 145 -0.50 -0.76 8.47
N ARG A 146 0.72 -0.25 8.63
CA ARG A 146 1.94 -0.97 8.28
C ARG A 146 2.97 -0.82 9.38
N MET A 147 3.65 -1.89 9.69
CA MET A 147 4.78 -1.90 10.60
C MET A 147 5.97 -2.55 9.91
N ILE A 148 7.08 -1.81 9.86
CA ILE A 148 8.34 -2.28 9.30
C ILE A 148 9.35 -2.31 10.44
N THR A 149 9.99 -3.44 10.62
CA THR A 149 11.06 -3.62 11.61
C THR A 149 12.28 -4.19 10.91
N SER A 150 13.44 -3.65 11.18
CA SER A 150 14.70 -4.28 10.83
C SER A 150 15.64 -4.31 12.03
N VAL A 151 16.38 -5.39 12.13
CA VAL A 151 17.41 -5.61 13.16
C VAL A 151 18.64 -6.12 12.46
N ASN A 152 19.78 -5.47 12.67
CA ASN A 152 21.06 -5.91 12.14
C ASN A 152 22.07 -6.07 13.28
N ILE A 153 22.84 -7.14 13.19
CA ILE A 153 23.90 -7.49 14.13
C ILE A 153 25.18 -7.63 13.32
N ASN A 154 26.21 -6.91 13.72
CA ASN A 154 27.53 -7.00 13.14
C ASN A 154 28.52 -7.49 14.22
N ILE A 155 29.17 -8.61 13.94
CA ILE A 155 30.14 -9.26 14.81
C ILE A 155 31.45 -9.26 14.07
N THR A 156 32.52 -8.73 14.68
CA THR A 156 33.88 -8.72 14.15
C THR A 156 34.83 -9.40 15.15
N PRO A 157 34.83 -10.75 15.21
CA PRO A 157 35.58 -11.51 16.22
C PRO A 157 37.09 -11.26 16.15
N THR A 158 37.58 -11.01 14.92
CA THR A 158 38.98 -10.66 14.66
C THR A 158 39.08 -9.50 13.68
N LYS A 159 40.26 -8.98 13.45
CA LYS A 159 40.48 -7.92 12.43
C LYS A 159 40.14 -8.38 11.00
N ASN A 160 40.15 -9.69 10.78
CA ASN A 160 40.05 -10.32 9.47
C ASN A 160 38.67 -10.97 9.23
N THR A 161 37.88 -11.22 10.27
CA THR A 161 36.63 -11.93 10.17
C THR A 161 35.43 -11.05 10.56
N TYR A 162 34.31 -11.21 9.86
CA TYR A 162 33.08 -10.58 10.22
C TYR A 162 31.88 -11.50 9.99
N ILE A 163 30.85 -11.33 10.79
CA ILE A 163 29.53 -11.94 10.61
C ILE A 163 28.50 -10.80 10.67
N ARG A 164 27.64 -10.74 9.67
CA ARG A 164 26.50 -9.81 9.61
C ARG A 164 25.22 -10.62 9.56
N ALA A 165 24.33 -10.39 10.50
CA ALA A 165 23.01 -10.99 10.51
C ALA A 165 21.97 -9.88 10.46
N GLY A 166 21.02 -10.00 9.54
CA GLY A 166 19.92 -9.07 9.37
C GLY A 166 18.58 -9.80 9.41
N PHE A 167 17.64 -9.25 10.15
CA PHE A 167 16.25 -9.69 10.20
C PHE A 167 15.35 -8.53 9.79
N GLY A 168 14.47 -8.77 8.82
CA GLY A 168 13.43 -7.82 8.38
C GLY A 168 12.05 -8.40 8.56
N TRP A 169 11.13 -7.57 9.04
CA TRP A 169 9.73 -7.89 9.19
C TRP A 169 8.89 -6.71 8.73
N ASP A 170 8.02 -6.93 7.74
CA ASP A 170 7.14 -5.92 7.16
C ASP A 170 5.73 -6.50 7.15
N TYR A 171 4.88 -5.96 7.99
CA TYR A 171 3.48 -6.34 8.09
C TYR A 171 2.59 -5.17 7.74
N SER A 172 1.67 -5.38 6.80
CA SER A 172 0.64 -4.40 6.52
C SER A 172 -0.73 -5.04 6.47
N THR A 173 -1.72 -4.34 7.01
CA THR A 173 -3.14 -4.64 6.84
C THR A 173 -3.82 -3.46 6.19
N SER A 174 -4.51 -3.71 5.09
CA SER A 174 -5.29 -2.70 4.37
C SER A 174 -6.74 -3.13 4.32
N ARG A 175 -7.64 -2.21 4.62
CA ARG A 175 -9.08 -2.39 4.52
C ARG A 175 -9.63 -1.41 3.50
N TYR A 176 -10.19 -1.96 2.44
CA TYR A 176 -10.92 -1.24 1.41
C TYR A 176 -12.42 -1.38 1.64
N GLU A 177 -13.15 -0.27 1.59
CA GLU A 177 -14.61 -0.24 1.73
C GLU A 177 -15.20 0.61 0.60
N TYR A 178 -16.07 0.02 -0.16
CA TYR A 178 -16.81 0.71 -1.21
C TYR A 178 -18.32 0.50 -1.02
N PHE A 179 -19.03 1.59 -0.76
CA PHE A 179 -20.46 1.62 -0.57
C PHE A 179 -21.11 2.39 -1.71
N VAL A 180 -22.15 1.81 -2.29
CA VAL A 180 -23.00 2.44 -3.29
C VAL A 180 -24.38 2.65 -2.66
N HIS A 181 -24.84 3.90 -2.66
CA HIS A 181 -26.10 4.27 -2.06
C HIS A 181 -27.28 3.63 -2.85
N PRO A 182 -28.39 3.21 -2.19
CA PRO A 182 -29.54 2.56 -2.84
C PRO A 182 -30.16 3.35 -4.02
N TYR A 183 -30.19 4.67 -3.91
CA TYR A 183 -30.74 5.53 -4.95
C TYR A 183 -29.74 5.88 -6.06
N TYR A 184 -28.52 5.35 -6.00
CA TYR A 184 -27.55 5.42 -7.08
C TYR A 184 -27.76 4.23 -8.02
N ALA A 185 -28.87 4.24 -8.76
CA ALA A 185 -29.23 3.16 -9.67
C ALA A 185 -29.01 3.57 -11.13
N ASN A 186 -28.62 2.63 -11.96
CA ASN A 186 -28.59 2.77 -13.40
C ASN A 186 -29.84 2.10 -13.98
N ARG A 187 -30.66 2.83 -14.76
CA ARG A 187 -31.86 2.31 -15.41
C ARG A 187 -31.54 1.22 -16.46
N ALA A 188 -30.39 1.32 -17.14
CA ALA A 188 -30.03 0.42 -18.26
C ALA A 188 -29.53 -0.95 -17.81
N SER A 189 -29.05 -1.10 -16.58
CA SER A 189 -28.62 -2.39 -16.05
C SER A 189 -29.28 -2.65 -14.71
N ALA A 190 -30.29 -3.50 -14.71
CA ALA A 190 -30.92 -4.03 -13.50
C ALA A 190 -29.95 -4.72 -12.53
N SER A 191 -28.68 -4.87 -12.92
CA SER A 191 -27.62 -5.51 -12.14
C SER A 191 -26.81 -4.56 -11.25
N TYR A 192 -26.90 -3.25 -11.43
CA TYR A 192 -26.16 -2.27 -10.63
C TYR A 192 -27.10 -1.38 -9.85
N GLY A 193 -27.33 -1.71 -8.57
CA GLY A 193 -27.75 -0.72 -7.61
C GLY A 193 -29.20 -0.70 -7.19
N GLU A 194 -30.07 -1.58 -7.61
CA GLU A 194 -31.36 -1.71 -6.92
C GLU A 194 -31.10 -2.10 -5.46
N GLY A 195 -31.29 -1.13 -4.55
CA GLY A 195 -31.14 -1.31 -3.12
C GLY A 195 -29.69 -1.12 -2.58
N GLY A 196 -28.78 -0.57 -3.35
CA GLY A 196 -27.40 -0.31 -2.92
C GLY A 196 -26.51 -1.54 -2.83
N SER A 197 -25.21 -1.31 -2.60
CA SER A 197 -24.26 -2.40 -2.44
C SER A 197 -23.08 -2.01 -1.56
N VAL A 198 -22.39 -3.01 -1.02
CA VAL A 198 -21.17 -2.86 -0.24
C VAL A 198 -20.15 -3.90 -0.68
N ASN A 199 -18.91 -3.46 -0.83
CA ASN A 199 -17.75 -4.31 -1.00
C ASN A 199 -16.74 -3.96 0.07
N ILE A 200 -16.39 -4.92 0.92
CA ILE A 200 -15.35 -4.79 1.94
C ILE A 200 -14.27 -5.81 1.63
N SER A 201 -13.05 -5.33 1.42
CA SER A 201 -11.88 -6.19 1.21
C SER A 201 -10.83 -5.91 2.26
N LYS A 202 -10.28 -6.97 2.85
CA LYS A 202 -9.16 -6.90 3.78
C LYS A 202 -7.97 -7.63 3.16
N TYR A 203 -6.83 -6.95 3.12
CA TYR A 203 -5.55 -7.47 2.64
C TYR A 203 -4.56 -7.49 3.78
N ASP A 204 -4.05 -8.65 4.13
CA ASP A 204 -2.95 -8.84 5.07
C ASP A 204 -1.72 -9.27 4.28
N LEU A 205 -0.64 -8.51 4.43
CA LEU A 205 0.67 -8.77 3.80
C LEU A 205 1.70 -8.93 4.91
N LEU A 206 2.47 -10.00 4.84
CA LEU A 206 3.56 -10.25 5.77
C LEU A 206 4.79 -10.70 5.00
N ASP A 207 5.80 -9.84 4.97
CA ASP A 207 7.11 -10.12 4.39
C ASP A 207 8.14 -10.27 5.51
N LYS A 208 8.84 -11.41 5.50
CA LYS A 208 9.93 -11.72 6.42
C LYS A 208 11.21 -11.94 5.64
N SER A 209 12.31 -11.41 6.13
CA SER A 209 13.62 -11.67 5.57
C SER A 209 14.66 -11.98 6.64
N ILE A 210 15.52 -12.93 6.35
CA ILE A 210 16.70 -13.27 7.14
C ILE A 210 17.88 -13.24 6.18
N ASN A 211 18.94 -12.54 6.55
CA ASN A 211 20.19 -12.50 5.83
C ASN A 211 21.32 -12.76 6.82
N VAL A 212 22.18 -13.70 6.52
CA VAL A 212 23.39 -13.96 7.30
C VAL A 212 24.56 -14.00 6.34
N LEU A 213 25.60 -13.25 6.63
CA LEU A 213 26.82 -13.16 5.84
C LEU A 213 28.01 -13.31 6.76
N ALA A 214 28.87 -14.28 6.49
CA ALA A 214 30.15 -14.45 7.13
C ALA A 214 31.27 -14.19 6.13
N GLY A 215 32.28 -13.45 6.51
CA GLY A 215 33.41 -13.12 5.63
C GLY A 215 34.72 -13.08 6.33
N TYR A 216 35.77 -13.23 5.51
CA TYR A 216 37.14 -13.18 5.87
C TYR A 216 37.90 -12.30 4.87
N ASN A 217 38.74 -11.37 5.36
CA ASN A 217 39.63 -10.51 4.54
C ASN A 217 41.02 -10.55 5.12
N ASN A 218 42.00 -10.66 4.27
CA ASN A 218 43.38 -10.58 4.69
C ASN A 218 44.30 -10.04 3.58
N GLU A 219 45.45 -9.52 3.99
CA GLU A 219 46.48 -8.98 3.11
C GLU A 219 47.85 -9.55 3.52
N TRP A 220 48.63 -10.03 2.52
CA TRP A 220 49.96 -10.58 2.69
C TRP A 220 50.91 -9.94 1.66
N GLY A 221 51.60 -8.90 2.06
CA GLY A 221 52.49 -8.17 1.17
C GLY A 221 51.75 -7.58 -0.04
N LYS A 222 51.96 -8.15 -1.23
CA LYS A 222 51.29 -7.72 -2.47
C LYS A 222 49.96 -8.45 -2.77
N PHE A 223 49.60 -9.43 -1.95
CA PHE A 223 48.40 -10.24 -2.17
C PHE A 223 47.28 -9.82 -1.24
N THR A 224 46.07 -9.70 -1.79
CA THR A 224 44.85 -9.53 -1.03
C THR A 224 43.92 -10.72 -1.26
N PHE A 225 43.26 -11.14 -0.22
CA PHE A 225 42.23 -12.19 -0.30
C PHE A 225 41.00 -11.79 0.49
N SER A 226 39.83 -11.89 -0.15
CA SER A 226 38.55 -11.79 0.53
C SER A 226 37.66 -12.97 0.16
N ALA A 227 36.95 -13.51 1.14
CA ALA A 227 35.96 -14.55 0.92
C ALA A 227 34.72 -14.27 1.78
N GLN A 228 33.55 -14.59 1.23
CA GLN A 228 32.30 -14.47 1.97
C GLN A 228 31.33 -15.57 1.58
N VAL A 229 30.56 -16.02 2.57
CA VAL A 229 29.44 -16.95 2.39
C VAL A 229 28.19 -16.31 2.97
N GLY A 230 27.12 -16.33 2.21
CA GLY A 230 25.85 -15.73 2.61
C GLY A 230 24.69 -16.72 2.53
N TYR A 231 23.76 -16.62 3.49
CA TYR A 231 22.45 -17.22 3.47
C TYR A 231 21.39 -16.14 3.46
N ARG A 232 20.40 -16.28 2.59
CA ARG A 232 19.22 -15.41 2.54
C ARG A 232 17.96 -16.25 2.51
N GLN A 233 16.99 -15.88 3.34
CA GLN A 233 15.61 -16.36 3.25
C GLN A 233 14.66 -15.19 3.15
N GLN A 234 13.70 -15.29 2.24
CA GLN A 234 12.60 -14.36 2.11
C GLN A 234 11.29 -15.13 2.07
N GLU A 235 10.32 -14.73 2.89
CA GLU A 235 8.99 -15.30 2.94
C GLU A 235 7.95 -14.18 2.74
N ASN A 236 7.06 -14.35 1.75
CA ASN A 236 5.96 -13.44 1.47
C ASN A 236 4.65 -14.21 1.71
N ASN A 237 3.85 -13.74 2.63
CA ASN A 237 2.50 -14.25 2.91
C ASN A 237 1.49 -13.16 2.56
N ARG A 238 0.49 -13.53 1.79
CA ARG A 238 -0.61 -12.64 1.38
C ARG A 238 -1.92 -13.33 1.64
N GLU A 239 -2.80 -12.65 2.33
CA GLU A 239 -4.17 -13.07 2.55
C GLU A 239 -5.11 -11.95 2.14
N ASN A 240 -6.15 -12.31 1.36
CA ASN A 240 -7.19 -11.40 0.97
C ASN A 240 -8.55 -12.04 1.27
N ILE A 241 -9.38 -11.30 2.00
CA ILE A 241 -10.79 -11.63 2.24
C ILE A 241 -11.61 -10.50 1.65
N SER A 242 -12.49 -10.81 0.71
CA SER A 242 -13.41 -9.84 0.10
C SER A 242 -14.84 -10.31 0.28
N THR A 243 -15.69 -9.43 0.80
CA THR A 243 -17.13 -9.70 0.98
C THR A 243 -17.91 -8.63 0.25
N TYR A 244 -18.77 -9.06 -0.65
CA TYR A 244 -19.75 -8.24 -1.36
C TYR A 244 -21.15 -8.56 -0.87
N GLY A 245 -22.00 -7.55 -0.78
CA GLY A 245 -23.44 -7.70 -0.54
C GLY A 245 -24.20 -6.54 -1.19
N SER A 246 -25.48 -6.74 -1.45
CA SER A 246 -26.35 -5.73 -2.05
C SER A 246 -27.76 -5.79 -1.48
N LYS A 247 -28.64 -4.91 -1.94
CA LYS A 247 -30.04 -4.78 -1.50
C LYS A 247 -30.13 -4.47 -0.01
N PHE A 248 -29.77 -3.23 0.36
CA PHE A 248 -29.88 -2.75 1.73
C PHE A 248 -31.33 -2.73 2.21
N LYS A 249 -31.55 -3.22 3.42
CA LYS A 249 -32.87 -3.20 4.08
C LYS A 249 -33.20 -1.83 4.67
N VAL A 250 -32.16 -1.13 5.15
CA VAL A 250 -32.26 0.20 5.77
C VAL A 250 -31.36 1.16 5.01
N ILE A 251 -31.92 2.30 4.59
CA ILE A 251 -31.19 3.36 3.88
C ILE A 251 -30.21 4.03 4.85
N ASP A 252 -29.06 4.51 4.34
CA ASP A 252 -27.98 5.16 5.09
C ASP A 252 -27.33 4.30 6.18
N PHE A 253 -27.64 3.00 6.26
CA PHE A 253 -26.94 2.05 7.12
C PHE A 253 -25.98 1.17 6.30
N TYR A 254 -24.72 1.56 6.22
CA TYR A 254 -23.69 0.96 5.37
C TYR A 254 -23.00 -0.22 6.07
N SER A 255 -23.60 -1.41 5.99
CA SER A 255 -23.08 -2.64 6.59
C SER A 255 -23.42 -3.86 5.76
N ILE A 256 -22.54 -4.89 5.77
CA ILE A 256 -22.84 -6.21 5.18
C ILE A 256 -24.10 -6.82 5.83
N SER A 257 -24.29 -6.65 7.14
CA SER A 257 -25.47 -7.17 7.85
C SER A 257 -26.78 -6.52 7.42
N ASN A 258 -26.72 -5.37 6.73
CA ASN A 258 -27.87 -4.67 6.17
C ASN A 258 -28.24 -5.17 4.76
N CYS A 259 -27.40 -5.98 4.13
CA CYS A 259 -27.68 -6.54 2.80
C CYS A 259 -28.69 -7.70 2.87
N ASP A 260 -29.32 -7.98 1.73
CA ASP A 260 -30.05 -9.23 1.56
C ASP A 260 -29.07 -10.41 1.69
N PRO A 261 -29.29 -11.36 2.60
CA PRO A 261 -28.39 -12.50 2.81
C PRO A 261 -28.13 -13.32 1.54
N SER A 262 -29.09 -13.39 0.62
CA SER A 262 -28.96 -14.12 -0.65
C SER A 262 -27.93 -13.50 -1.60
N THR A 263 -27.56 -12.23 -1.39
CA THR A 263 -26.61 -11.49 -2.23
C THR A 263 -25.19 -11.49 -1.67
N ILE A 264 -25.00 -12.00 -0.44
CA ILE A 264 -23.72 -11.94 0.23
C ILE A 264 -22.77 -13.02 -0.32
N ILE A 265 -21.66 -12.56 -0.87
CA ILE A 265 -20.62 -13.42 -1.42
C ILE A 265 -19.30 -13.08 -0.73
N THR A 266 -18.67 -14.07 -0.09
CA THR A 266 -17.33 -13.94 0.47
C THR A 266 -16.33 -14.78 -0.32
N ARG A 267 -15.18 -14.20 -0.63
CA ARG A 267 -14.05 -14.87 -1.30
C ARG A 267 -12.79 -14.68 -0.48
N THR A 268 -12.03 -15.76 -0.37
CA THR A 268 -10.73 -15.79 0.31
C THR A 268 -9.65 -16.19 -0.69
N ASN A 269 -8.53 -15.53 -0.66
CA ASN A 269 -7.36 -15.92 -1.43
C ASN A 269 -6.12 -15.82 -0.53
N THR A 270 -5.36 -16.92 -0.44
CA THR A 270 -4.14 -17.00 0.35
C THR A 270 -2.98 -17.42 -0.55
N SER A 271 -1.88 -16.71 -0.49
CA SER A 271 -0.65 -17.02 -1.21
C SER A 271 0.54 -16.97 -0.26
N LYS A 272 1.35 -18.00 -0.28
CA LYS A 272 2.59 -18.10 0.48
C LYS A 272 3.75 -18.48 -0.43
N ARG A 273 4.79 -17.63 -0.43
CA ARG A 273 6.01 -17.84 -1.21
C ARG A 273 7.22 -17.79 -0.30
N ARG A 274 8.15 -18.73 -0.47
CA ARG A 274 9.45 -18.72 0.19
C ARG A 274 10.56 -18.88 -0.85
N ILE A 275 11.58 -18.03 -0.73
CA ILE A 275 12.82 -18.14 -1.47
C ILE A 275 13.94 -18.27 -0.47
N GLN A 276 14.84 -19.22 -0.68
CA GLN A 276 16.08 -19.37 0.07
C GLN A 276 17.24 -19.33 -0.90
N ALA A 277 18.35 -18.76 -0.47
CA ALA A 277 19.56 -18.69 -1.28
C ALA A 277 20.81 -18.89 -0.42
N ILE A 278 21.79 -19.61 -0.96
CA ILE A 278 23.15 -19.65 -0.46
C ILE A 278 24.04 -19.06 -1.54
N SER A 279 24.94 -18.17 -1.14
CA SER A 279 25.92 -17.57 -2.04
C SER A 279 27.31 -17.63 -1.45
N ALA A 280 28.31 -17.79 -2.29
CA ALA A 280 29.71 -17.68 -1.92
C ALA A 280 30.45 -16.80 -2.94
N GLN A 281 31.42 -16.04 -2.45
CA GLN A 281 32.30 -15.24 -3.28
C GLN A 281 33.72 -15.32 -2.70
N ALA A 282 34.68 -15.42 -3.59
CA ALA A 282 36.09 -15.26 -3.25
C ALA A 282 36.75 -14.29 -4.24
N GLU A 283 37.62 -13.45 -3.74
CA GLU A 283 38.41 -12.49 -4.53
C GLU A 283 39.86 -12.56 -4.15
N PHE A 284 40.70 -12.67 -5.14
CA PHE A 284 42.16 -12.66 -5.04
C PHE A 284 42.67 -11.42 -5.77
N GLY A 285 43.49 -10.63 -5.11
CA GLY A 285 44.14 -9.47 -5.69
C GLY A 285 45.67 -9.56 -5.61
N TYR A 286 46.32 -9.02 -6.61
CA TYR A 286 47.78 -8.91 -6.67
C TYR A 286 48.22 -7.47 -6.95
N ASN A 287 48.98 -6.89 -6.03
CA ASN A 287 49.62 -5.57 -6.13
C ASN A 287 48.66 -4.43 -6.53
N ASN A 288 47.37 -4.55 -6.22
CA ASN A 288 46.31 -3.65 -6.66
C ASN A 288 46.20 -3.48 -8.20
N MET A 289 46.81 -4.41 -8.97
CA MET A 289 46.81 -4.36 -10.44
C MET A 289 45.96 -5.42 -11.08
N ALA A 290 45.84 -6.59 -10.48
CA ALA A 290 45.07 -7.71 -11.00
C ALA A 290 44.16 -8.27 -9.93
N PHE A 291 42.91 -8.55 -10.31
CA PHE A 291 41.88 -9.12 -9.42
C PHE A 291 41.19 -10.28 -10.13
N LEU A 292 40.99 -11.37 -9.40
CA LEU A 292 40.18 -12.51 -9.81
C LEU A 292 39.06 -12.69 -8.81
N THR A 293 37.81 -12.54 -9.27
CA THR A 293 36.60 -12.76 -8.46
C THR A 293 35.86 -13.98 -8.97
N VAL A 294 35.59 -14.91 -8.07
CA VAL A 294 34.74 -16.08 -8.32
C VAL A 294 33.46 -15.95 -7.46
N ARG A 295 32.32 -16.14 -8.07
CA ARG A 295 31.03 -16.07 -7.39
C ARG A 295 30.20 -17.31 -7.72
N MET A 296 29.43 -17.77 -6.75
CA MET A 296 28.44 -18.83 -6.96
C MET A 296 27.22 -18.58 -6.08
N ARG A 297 26.07 -19.00 -6.57
CA ARG A 297 24.80 -18.88 -5.84
C ARG A 297 23.88 -20.04 -6.19
N ASN A 298 23.16 -20.55 -5.21
CA ASN A 298 22.05 -21.47 -5.43
C ASN A 298 20.79 -20.95 -4.76
N ASP A 299 19.69 -20.90 -5.53
CA ASP A 299 18.37 -20.46 -5.09
C ASP A 299 17.37 -21.60 -5.07
N TRP A 300 16.52 -21.63 -4.05
CA TRP A 300 15.38 -22.52 -3.93
C TRP A 300 14.09 -21.70 -3.84
N SER A 301 13.09 -22.05 -4.65
CA SER A 301 11.80 -21.38 -4.66
C SER A 301 10.65 -22.35 -4.36
N SER A 302 9.80 -22.00 -3.39
CA SER A 302 8.61 -22.80 -3.05
C SER A 302 7.51 -22.75 -4.12
N THR A 303 7.62 -21.90 -5.12
CA THR A 303 6.64 -21.78 -6.22
C THR A 303 6.90 -22.74 -7.36
N LEU A 304 7.98 -23.49 -7.28
CA LEU A 304 8.40 -24.44 -8.30
C LEU A 304 8.19 -25.89 -7.83
N PRO A 305 8.04 -26.85 -8.74
CA PRO A 305 7.93 -28.27 -8.40
C PRO A 305 9.13 -28.73 -7.57
N LYS A 306 8.89 -29.60 -6.57
CA LYS A 306 9.94 -30.07 -5.64
C LYS A 306 11.19 -30.63 -6.34
N ASN A 307 11.02 -31.27 -7.49
CA ASN A 307 12.12 -31.87 -8.24
C ASN A 307 12.92 -30.85 -9.08
N ASN A 308 12.39 -29.61 -9.25
CA ASN A 308 12.98 -28.56 -10.10
C ASN A 308 12.90 -27.17 -9.40
N ASN A 309 13.11 -27.13 -8.09
CA ASN A 309 13.01 -25.90 -7.32
C ASN A 309 14.36 -25.25 -6.95
N SER A 310 15.45 -25.85 -7.41
CA SER A 310 16.83 -25.45 -7.12
C SER A 310 17.51 -24.95 -8.40
N TYR A 311 18.13 -23.77 -8.34
CA TYR A 311 18.84 -23.14 -9.46
C TYR A 311 20.21 -22.69 -9.03
N PHE A 312 21.23 -23.20 -9.70
CA PHE A 312 22.61 -22.82 -9.48
C PHE A 312 23.05 -21.77 -10.52
N TYR A 313 23.76 -20.77 -10.04
CA TYR A 313 24.36 -19.69 -10.82
C TYR A 313 25.86 -19.63 -10.47
N PRO A 314 26.74 -19.85 -11.45
CA PRO A 314 28.19 -19.70 -11.27
C PRO A 314 28.63 -18.24 -11.28
#